data_b38782b08e0bfa5ec9a8885d253d3f3c
#
_entry.id   b38782b08e0bfa5ec9a8885d253d3f3c
#
_cell.length_a   1.000
_cell.length_b   1.000
_cell.length_c   1.000
_cell.angle_alpha   90.00
_cell.angle_beta   90.00
_cell.angle_gamma   90.00
#
_symmetry.space_group_name_H-M   'P 1'
#
loop_
_entity.id
_entity.type
_entity.pdbx_description
1 polymer ?
#
loop_
_entity_poly.entity_id
_entity_poly.type
_entity_poly.pdbx_seq_one_letter_code
_entity_poly.pdbx_strand_id
1 'polypeptide(L)'
;MKWMRWLLRWLRRSEDRAEDVRKEETMCHEPYDPQSLLERVKRALVEMEWKFGEDAERNTLLTGYGGRHGTSLCVVQVHPTCPLIAVYTHVQCRVPEEKRATMMEYLTRANYGLWMGNFELDLRDGEIRYKTDLHLADGELTAEMLAAQLRINGDTLDRYLPGIMSVLWNDVSAEDAIGLTEAA
;
A
#
# COMPACT_ATOMS: atom_id res chain seq x y z
N MET A 1 12.22 -15.95 -7.62
CA MET A 1 13.22 -14.98 -8.15
C MET A 1 12.64 -13.85 -9.03
N LYS A 2 11.41 -13.95 -9.57
CA LYS A 2 10.80 -12.85 -10.37
C LYS A 2 10.44 -11.61 -9.53
N TRP A 3 9.99 -11.80 -8.29
CA TRP A 3 9.63 -10.73 -7.37
C TRP A 3 10.82 -9.84 -6.96
N MET A 4 12.01 -10.42 -6.84
CA MET A 4 13.24 -9.67 -6.50
C MET A 4 13.67 -8.71 -7.62
N ARG A 5 13.44 -9.06 -8.90
CA ARG A 5 13.70 -8.16 -10.04
C ARG A 5 12.71 -6.99 -10.09
N TRP A 6 11.46 -7.24 -9.68
CA TRP A 6 10.43 -6.21 -9.57
C TRP A 6 10.73 -5.28 -8.38
N LEU A 7 11.13 -5.84 -7.23
CA LEU A 7 11.59 -5.12 -6.04
C LEU A 7 12.74 -4.15 -6.37
N LEU A 8 13.77 -4.62 -7.09
CA LEU A 8 14.90 -3.78 -7.52
C LEU A 8 14.46 -2.67 -8.50
N ARG A 9 13.43 -2.93 -9.31
CA ARG A 9 12.88 -1.94 -10.22
C ARG A 9 12.04 -0.90 -9.46
N TRP A 10 11.31 -1.31 -8.43
CA TRP A 10 10.57 -0.42 -7.54
C TRP A 10 11.52 0.47 -6.72
N LEU A 11 12.57 -0.09 -6.15
CA LEU A 11 13.60 0.64 -5.41
C LEU A 11 14.28 1.74 -6.25
N ARG A 12 14.58 1.49 -7.52
CA ARG A 12 15.19 2.49 -8.40
C ARG A 12 14.26 3.65 -8.77
N ARG A 13 12.95 3.44 -8.80
CA ARG A 13 11.96 4.47 -9.17
C ARG A 13 11.46 5.29 -8.00
N SER A 14 11.72 4.87 -6.77
CA SER A 14 11.30 5.60 -5.57
C SER A 14 12.15 6.85 -5.28
N GLU A 15 13.25 7.08 -6.03
CA GLU A 15 14.05 8.31 -5.94
C GLU A 15 13.23 9.56 -6.29
N ASP A 16 12.30 9.45 -7.25
CA ASP A 16 11.42 10.55 -7.66
C ASP A 16 10.29 10.84 -6.63
N ARG A 17 10.07 9.96 -5.66
CA ARG A 17 8.99 10.10 -4.65
C ARG A 17 9.42 10.82 -3.37
N ALA A 18 10.69 11.11 -3.19
CA ALA A 18 11.17 11.89 -2.04
C ALA A 18 10.54 13.30 -1.96
N GLU A 19 9.97 13.80 -3.07
CA GLU A 19 9.25 15.07 -3.10
C GLU A 19 7.83 14.98 -2.52
N ASP A 20 7.17 13.81 -2.53
CA ASP A 20 5.82 13.65 -1.99
C ASP A 20 5.80 13.70 -0.45
N VAL A 21 6.91 13.35 0.21
CA VAL A 21 7.04 13.38 1.69
C VAL A 21 7.00 14.82 2.23
N ARG A 22 7.39 15.83 1.45
CA ARG A 22 7.44 17.23 1.90
C ARG A 22 6.06 17.87 2.14
N LYS A 23 4.98 17.26 1.68
CA LYS A 23 3.63 17.83 1.84
C LYS A 23 3.06 17.66 3.25
N GLU A 24 3.66 16.81 4.09
CA GLU A 24 3.14 16.44 5.41
C GLU A 24 4.01 16.95 6.58
N GLU A 25 5.04 17.77 6.34
CA GLU A 25 5.99 18.25 7.36
C GLU A 25 5.36 19.06 8.53
N THR A 26 4.06 19.34 8.48
CA THR A 26 3.41 20.26 9.43
C THR A 26 2.64 19.53 10.55
N MET A 27 2.61 18.21 10.61
CA MET A 27 1.65 17.48 11.47
C MET A 27 2.14 17.12 12.87
N CYS A 28 3.44 17.11 13.15
CA CYS A 28 3.95 16.66 14.45
C CYS A 28 4.92 17.68 15.07
N HIS A 29 4.65 18.08 16.31
CA HIS A 29 5.41 19.12 17.04
C HIS A 29 6.35 18.57 18.11
N GLU A 30 6.30 17.28 18.45
CA GLU A 30 7.13 16.66 19.48
C GLU A 30 8.35 15.91 18.92
N PRO A 31 9.45 15.79 19.69
CA PRO A 31 10.61 15.02 19.28
C PRO A 31 10.21 13.57 18.98
N TYR A 32 10.45 13.14 17.75
CA TYR A 32 10.11 11.79 17.27
C TYR A 32 11.33 11.12 16.67
N ASP A 33 11.56 9.85 17.02
CA ASP A 33 12.63 9.01 16.45
C ASP A 33 12.03 7.91 15.56
N PRO A 34 12.12 8.05 14.22
CA PRO A 34 11.59 7.06 13.30
C PRO A 34 12.28 5.70 13.40
N GLN A 35 13.56 5.65 13.83
CA GLN A 35 14.29 4.39 14.01
C GLN A 35 13.71 3.57 15.17
N SER A 36 13.33 4.23 16.25
CA SER A 36 12.66 3.58 17.38
C SER A 36 11.34 2.92 16.94
N LEU A 37 10.54 3.60 16.14
CA LEU A 37 9.29 3.02 15.62
C LEU A 37 9.57 1.90 14.62
N LEU A 38 10.57 2.03 13.73
CA LEU A 38 10.96 1.00 12.79
C LEU A 38 11.36 -0.30 13.51
N GLU A 39 12.12 -0.21 14.60
CA GLU A 39 12.50 -1.37 15.42
C GLU A 39 11.28 -2.02 16.11
N ARG A 40 10.26 -1.22 16.47
CA ARG A 40 8.99 -1.76 17.01
C ARG A 40 8.20 -2.51 15.93
N VAL A 41 8.15 -1.98 14.71
CA VAL A 41 7.53 -2.67 13.56
C VAL A 41 8.25 -3.98 13.26
N LYS A 42 9.59 -4.01 13.25
CA LYS A 42 10.38 -5.23 13.06
C LYS A 42 10.06 -6.29 14.13
N ARG A 43 10.03 -5.89 15.41
CA ARG A 43 9.68 -6.81 16.50
C ARG A 43 8.28 -7.40 16.31
N ALA A 44 7.29 -6.59 15.95
CA ALA A 44 5.94 -7.06 15.68
C ALA A 44 5.88 -8.05 14.51
N LEU A 45 6.61 -7.80 13.42
CA LEU A 45 6.70 -8.74 12.29
C LEU A 45 7.38 -10.05 12.67
N VAL A 46 8.45 -10.01 13.48
CA VAL A 46 9.12 -11.21 14.01
C VAL A 46 8.19 -12.01 14.92
N GLU A 47 7.44 -11.36 15.81
CA GLU A 47 6.46 -12.00 16.69
C GLU A 47 5.36 -12.72 15.90
N MET A 48 4.95 -12.15 14.77
CA MET A 48 3.98 -12.74 13.85
C MET A 48 4.58 -13.79 12.90
N GLU A 49 5.88 -14.07 13.00
CA GLU A 49 6.61 -14.95 12.08
C GLU A 49 6.57 -14.49 10.60
N TRP A 50 6.38 -13.20 10.36
CA TRP A 50 6.37 -12.63 9.01
C TRP A 50 7.79 -12.41 8.51
N LYS A 51 8.08 -12.92 7.29
CA LYS A 51 9.36 -12.68 6.61
C LYS A 51 9.34 -11.32 5.95
N PHE A 52 10.37 -10.53 6.16
CA PHE A 52 10.51 -9.21 5.57
C PHE A 52 11.94 -8.93 5.11
N GLY A 53 12.07 -8.02 4.15
CA GLY A 53 13.31 -7.33 3.80
C GLY A 53 13.27 -5.91 4.34
N GLU A 54 14.42 -5.26 4.46
CA GLU A 54 14.56 -3.91 4.97
C GLU A 54 15.21 -2.98 3.94
N ASP A 55 14.66 -1.77 3.81
CA ASP A 55 15.31 -0.61 3.20
C ASP A 55 15.46 0.46 4.30
N ALA A 56 16.61 0.43 4.98
CA ALA A 56 16.89 1.30 6.13
C ALA A 56 16.98 2.78 5.73
N GLU A 57 17.41 3.10 4.50
CA GLU A 57 17.51 4.48 4.02
C GLU A 57 16.15 5.16 3.93
N ARG A 58 15.08 4.37 3.71
CA ARG A 58 13.70 4.83 3.55
C ARG A 58 12.79 4.52 4.73
N ASN A 59 13.32 3.99 5.83
CA ASN A 59 12.53 3.49 6.96
C ASN A 59 11.39 2.55 6.52
N THR A 60 11.72 1.59 5.62
CA THR A 60 10.75 0.78 4.92
C THR A 60 11.04 -0.70 5.08
N LEU A 61 10.00 -1.47 5.36
CA LEU A 61 10.04 -2.93 5.38
C LEU A 61 9.17 -3.50 4.25
N LEU A 62 9.65 -4.57 3.63
CA LEU A 62 9.05 -5.19 2.45
C LEU A 62 8.65 -6.61 2.79
N THR A 63 7.39 -6.95 2.60
CA THR A 63 6.87 -8.30 2.85
C THR A 63 5.89 -8.72 1.76
N GLY A 64 5.42 -9.96 1.79
CA GLY A 64 4.42 -10.48 0.86
C GLY A 64 3.07 -10.69 1.55
N TYR A 65 1.98 -10.42 0.86
CA TYR A 65 0.63 -10.78 1.27
C TYR A 65 0.03 -11.79 0.29
N GLY A 66 -0.38 -12.96 0.79
CA GLY A 66 -1.06 -14.00 0.00
C GLY A 66 -2.57 -13.85 0.10
N GLY A 67 -3.22 -13.42 -0.98
CA GLY A 67 -4.67 -13.35 -1.10
C GLY A 67 -5.25 -14.51 -1.93
N ARG A 68 -6.56 -14.47 -2.19
CA ARG A 68 -7.26 -15.45 -3.04
C ARG A 68 -6.85 -15.35 -4.52
N HIS A 69 -6.51 -14.14 -4.97
CA HIS A 69 -6.23 -13.84 -6.38
C HIS A 69 -4.74 -13.73 -6.66
N GLY A 70 -3.88 -14.01 -5.67
CA GLY A 70 -2.44 -14.05 -5.86
C GLY A 70 -1.66 -13.53 -4.67
N THR A 71 -0.35 -13.33 -4.89
CA THR A 71 0.54 -12.73 -3.89
C THR A 71 0.89 -11.31 -4.31
N SER A 72 0.69 -10.37 -3.42
CA SER A 72 1.03 -8.96 -3.62
C SER A 72 2.23 -8.57 -2.76
N LEU A 73 3.00 -7.58 -3.23
CA LEU A 73 4.02 -6.93 -2.40
C LEU A 73 3.32 -5.99 -1.42
N CYS A 74 3.69 -6.13 -0.16
CA CYS A 74 3.27 -5.26 0.91
C CYS A 74 4.48 -4.46 1.42
N VAL A 75 4.33 -3.16 1.52
CA VAL A 75 5.35 -2.22 1.98
C VAL A 75 4.86 -1.57 3.27
N VAL A 76 5.64 -1.70 4.33
CA VAL A 76 5.38 -1.02 5.61
C VAL A 76 6.39 0.11 5.73
N GLN A 77 5.92 1.33 5.72
CA GLN A 77 6.76 2.53 5.78
C GLN A 77 6.51 3.29 7.08
N VAL A 78 7.59 3.60 7.79
CA VAL A 78 7.56 4.49 8.95
C VAL A 78 7.79 5.92 8.49
N HIS A 79 6.91 6.83 8.90
CA HIS A 79 7.02 8.24 8.53
C HIS A 79 8.27 8.87 9.16
N PRO A 80 9.02 9.72 8.45
CA PRO A 80 10.30 10.24 8.94
C PRO A 80 10.16 11.26 10.08
N THR A 81 9.02 11.93 10.22
CA THR A 81 8.83 13.03 11.17
C THR A 81 7.61 12.88 12.08
N CYS A 82 6.80 11.86 11.90
CA CYS A 82 5.58 11.63 12.69
C CYS A 82 5.46 10.17 13.14
N PRO A 83 4.84 9.87 14.31
CA PRO A 83 4.58 8.51 14.77
C PRO A 83 3.45 7.86 13.95
N LEU A 84 3.68 7.70 12.67
CA LEU A 84 2.75 7.18 11.68
C LEU A 84 3.40 6.03 10.91
N ILE A 85 2.64 4.97 10.70
CA ILE A 85 2.99 3.84 9.84
C ILE A 85 2.01 3.84 8.68
N ALA A 86 2.52 3.84 7.45
CA ALA A 86 1.73 3.59 6.25
C ALA A 86 2.00 2.17 5.75
N VAL A 87 0.93 1.47 5.37
CA VAL A 87 0.99 0.15 4.73
C VAL A 87 0.47 0.28 3.32
N TYR A 88 1.27 -0.14 2.35
CA TYR A 88 0.91 -0.14 0.94
C TYR A 88 0.94 -1.56 0.41
N THR A 89 -0.12 -1.99 -0.27
CA THR A 89 -0.09 -3.20 -1.08
C THR A 89 -0.20 -2.82 -2.55
N HIS A 90 0.71 -3.33 -3.36
CA HIS A 90 0.89 -2.93 -4.75
C HIS A 90 0.30 -3.95 -5.72
N VAL A 91 -0.42 -3.46 -6.73
CA VAL A 91 -0.80 -4.24 -7.90
C VAL A 91 0.44 -4.47 -8.76
N GLN A 92 0.67 -5.71 -9.20
CA GLN A 92 1.90 -6.09 -9.91
C GLN A 92 1.96 -5.66 -11.38
N CYS A 93 0.90 -5.05 -11.91
CA CYS A 93 0.87 -4.50 -13.26
C CYS A 93 0.75 -2.97 -13.23
N ARG A 94 0.99 -2.35 -14.37
CA ARG A 94 0.84 -0.91 -14.58
C ARG A 94 -0.36 -0.66 -15.48
N VAL A 95 -1.06 0.44 -15.21
CA VAL A 95 -2.17 0.91 -16.04
C VAL A 95 -1.61 1.63 -17.26
N PRO A 96 -1.85 1.14 -18.49
CA PRO A 96 -1.48 1.86 -19.69
C PRO A 96 -2.16 3.23 -19.76
N GLU A 97 -1.54 4.18 -20.47
CA GLU A 97 -2.00 5.57 -20.49
C GLU A 97 -3.46 5.69 -20.95
N GLU A 98 -3.84 4.93 -21.96
CA GLU A 98 -5.19 4.91 -22.53
C GLU A 98 -6.26 4.35 -21.61
N LYS A 99 -5.86 3.60 -20.56
CA LYS A 99 -6.77 3.02 -19.56
C LYS A 99 -6.86 3.83 -18.27
N ARG A 100 -5.98 4.81 -18.06
CA ARG A 100 -5.88 5.54 -16.79
C ARG A 100 -7.16 6.27 -16.41
N ALA A 101 -7.86 6.86 -17.39
CA ALA A 101 -9.13 7.55 -17.13
C ALA A 101 -10.20 6.60 -16.57
N THR A 102 -10.40 5.43 -17.22
CA THR A 102 -11.35 4.42 -16.77
C THR A 102 -10.94 3.83 -15.42
N MET A 103 -9.63 3.61 -15.22
CA MET A 103 -9.12 3.12 -13.95
C MET A 103 -9.30 4.14 -12.82
N MET A 104 -9.07 5.43 -13.06
CA MET A 104 -9.36 6.48 -12.06
C MET A 104 -10.83 6.45 -11.63
N GLU A 105 -11.76 6.31 -12.57
CA GLU A 105 -13.18 6.21 -12.26
C GLU A 105 -13.46 4.96 -11.42
N TYR A 106 -12.93 3.79 -11.81
CA TYR A 106 -13.07 2.55 -11.04
C TYR A 106 -12.57 2.70 -9.61
N LEU A 107 -11.34 3.20 -9.42
CA LEU A 107 -10.74 3.36 -8.09
C LEU A 107 -11.47 4.43 -7.25
N THR A 108 -11.99 5.48 -7.89
CA THR A 108 -12.81 6.50 -7.19
C THR A 108 -14.11 5.88 -6.68
N ARG A 109 -14.78 5.07 -7.49
CA ARG A 109 -15.99 4.33 -7.08
C ARG A 109 -15.66 3.32 -5.96
N ALA A 110 -14.55 2.58 -6.08
CA ALA A 110 -14.08 1.66 -5.05
C ALA A 110 -13.78 2.34 -3.72
N ASN A 111 -13.18 3.54 -3.75
CA ASN A 111 -12.88 4.32 -2.55
C ASN A 111 -14.14 4.85 -1.85
N TYR A 112 -15.22 5.05 -2.59
CA TYR A 112 -16.47 5.55 -2.02
C TYR A 112 -17.11 4.48 -1.15
N GLY A 113 -17.13 4.73 0.15
CA GLY A 113 -17.70 3.82 1.15
C GLY A 113 -16.70 2.90 1.83
N LEU A 114 -15.41 2.90 1.46
CA LEU A 114 -14.39 2.21 2.26
C LEU A 114 -14.24 2.89 3.63
N TRP A 115 -14.24 2.08 4.68
CA TRP A 115 -14.09 2.57 6.04
C TRP A 115 -12.63 2.89 6.39
N MET A 116 -11.69 2.19 5.76
CA MET A 116 -10.25 2.33 6.06
C MET A 116 -9.47 2.32 4.76
N GLY A 117 -8.51 3.23 4.66
CA GLY A 117 -7.60 3.30 3.54
C GLY A 117 -8.23 3.78 2.22
N ASN A 118 -7.41 3.78 1.20
CA ASN A 118 -7.82 4.20 -0.15
C ASN A 118 -6.91 3.60 -1.22
N PHE A 119 -7.47 3.44 -2.42
CA PHE A 119 -6.69 3.18 -3.63
C PHE A 119 -6.03 4.46 -4.13
N GLU A 120 -4.82 4.33 -4.62
CA GLU A 120 -4.05 5.39 -5.26
C GLU A 120 -3.58 4.93 -6.64
N LEU A 121 -3.63 5.83 -7.62
CA LEU A 121 -3.12 5.64 -8.97
C LEU A 121 -2.08 6.72 -9.29
N ASP A 122 -0.86 6.31 -9.54
CA ASP A 122 0.16 7.23 -10.06
C ASP A 122 -0.06 7.45 -11.56
N LEU A 123 -0.47 8.66 -11.93
CA LEU A 123 -0.73 9.01 -13.32
C LEU A 123 0.53 9.15 -14.17
N ARG A 124 1.72 9.18 -13.56
CA ARG A 124 3.01 9.27 -14.27
C ARG A 124 3.39 7.92 -14.89
N ASP A 125 3.14 6.83 -14.17
CA ASP A 125 3.59 5.49 -14.58
C ASP A 125 2.51 4.40 -14.52
N GLY A 126 1.31 4.73 -14.05
CA GLY A 126 0.18 3.81 -13.98
C GLY A 126 0.25 2.83 -12.81
N GLU A 127 1.03 3.11 -11.75
CA GLU A 127 1.05 2.28 -10.55
C GLU A 127 -0.25 2.36 -9.78
N ILE A 128 -0.80 1.20 -9.40
CA ILE A 128 -1.92 1.11 -8.45
C ILE A 128 -1.39 0.53 -7.14
N ARG A 129 -1.79 1.16 -6.03
CA ARG A 129 -1.58 0.65 -4.68
C ARG A 129 -2.80 0.90 -3.81
N TYR A 130 -2.97 0.08 -2.79
CA TYR A 130 -3.91 0.34 -1.71
C TYR A 130 -3.14 0.79 -0.48
N LYS A 131 -3.51 1.93 0.11
CA LYS A 131 -2.88 2.53 1.29
C LYS A 131 -3.80 2.41 2.48
N THR A 132 -3.24 1.99 3.60
CA THR A 132 -3.80 2.23 4.94
C THR A 132 -2.74 2.89 5.82
N ASP A 133 -3.14 3.60 6.86
CA ASP A 133 -2.23 4.21 7.80
C ASP A 133 -2.68 4.02 9.24
N LEU A 134 -1.72 4.10 10.14
CA LEU A 134 -1.91 3.99 11.58
C LEU A 134 -1.11 5.09 12.27
N HIS A 135 -1.80 6.06 12.83
CA HIS A 135 -1.20 7.10 13.66
C HIS A 135 -1.19 6.63 15.12
N LEU A 136 -0.01 6.58 15.72
CA LEU A 136 0.17 6.00 17.06
C LEU A 136 -0.01 7.02 18.18
N ALA A 137 0.05 8.33 17.86
CA ALA A 137 0.09 9.40 18.88
C ALA A 137 1.15 9.06 19.94
N ASP A 138 0.73 8.96 21.21
CA ASP A 138 1.59 8.56 22.33
C ASP A 138 1.47 7.05 22.65
N GLY A 139 0.76 6.29 21.80
CA GLY A 139 0.48 4.88 22.00
C GLY A 139 1.61 3.94 21.60
N GLU A 140 1.55 2.72 22.11
CA GLU A 140 2.45 1.64 21.69
C GLU A 140 1.90 0.88 20.50
N LEU A 141 2.80 0.48 19.57
CA LEU A 141 2.47 -0.45 18.52
C LEU A 141 2.43 -1.87 19.08
N THR A 142 1.29 -2.57 18.92
CA THR A 142 1.22 -4.01 19.19
C THR A 142 1.28 -4.83 17.89
N ALA A 143 1.65 -6.10 18.02
CA ALA A 143 1.67 -7.01 16.89
C ALA A 143 0.27 -7.18 16.27
N GLU A 144 -0.79 -7.20 17.11
CA GLU A 144 -2.18 -7.30 16.67
C GLU A 144 -2.62 -6.08 15.85
N MET A 145 -2.21 -4.86 16.25
CA MET A 145 -2.51 -3.63 15.50
C MET A 145 -1.88 -3.69 14.11
N LEU A 146 -0.60 -4.07 14.03
CA LEU A 146 0.09 -4.20 12.75
C LEU A 146 -0.51 -5.33 11.89
N ALA A 147 -0.82 -6.48 12.51
CA ALA A 147 -1.47 -7.62 11.83
C ALA A 147 -2.83 -7.23 11.25
N ALA A 148 -3.62 -6.44 11.99
CA ALA A 148 -4.91 -5.94 11.51
C ALA A 148 -4.73 -5.02 10.30
N GLN A 149 -3.76 -4.10 10.34
CA GLN A 149 -3.45 -3.20 9.22
C GLN A 149 -3.03 -3.99 7.96
N LEU A 150 -2.12 -4.95 8.12
CA LEU A 150 -1.64 -5.79 7.01
C LEU A 150 -2.78 -6.61 6.38
N ARG A 151 -3.66 -7.19 7.21
CA ARG A 151 -4.83 -7.94 6.71
C ARG A 151 -5.82 -7.04 6.00
N ILE A 152 -6.26 -5.96 6.62
CA ILE A 152 -7.22 -5.03 6.01
C ILE A 152 -6.67 -4.52 4.67
N ASN A 153 -5.40 -4.15 4.64
CA ASN A 153 -4.75 -3.66 3.43
C ASN A 153 -4.71 -4.73 2.32
N GLY A 154 -4.22 -5.91 2.64
CA GLY A 154 -4.10 -7.02 1.69
C GLY A 154 -5.44 -7.57 1.23
N ASP A 155 -6.40 -7.80 2.15
CA ASP A 155 -7.73 -8.33 1.83
C ASP A 155 -8.53 -7.36 0.98
N THR A 156 -8.43 -6.05 1.25
CA THR A 156 -9.13 -5.05 0.44
C THR A 156 -8.57 -5.00 -0.97
N LEU A 157 -7.24 -4.97 -1.14
CA LEU A 157 -6.66 -5.04 -2.48
C LEU A 157 -7.09 -6.33 -3.19
N ASP A 158 -6.99 -7.48 -2.54
CA ASP A 158 -7.34 -8.78 -3.12
C ASP A 158 -8.81 -8.83 -3.56
N ARG A 159 -9.72 -8.26 -2.76
CA ARG A 159 -11.14 -8.15 -3.11
C ARG A 159 -11.38 -7.36 -4.40
N TYR A 160 -10.70 -6.22 -4.56
CA TYR A 160 -10.90 -5.34 -5.72
C TYR A 160 -10.03 -5.70 -6.93
N LEU A 161 -9.06 -6.60 -6.76
CA LEU A 161 -8.14 -7.02 -7.82
C LEU A 161 -8.83 -7.56 -9.08
N PRO A 162 -9.89 -8.41 -8.99
CA PRO A 162 -10.61 -8.86 -10.20
C PRO A 162 -11.21 -7.74 -11.02
N GLY A 163 -11.78 -6.71 -10.38
CA GLY A 163 -12.31 -5.54 -11.07
C GLY A 163 -11.22 -4.71 -11.74
N ILE A 164 -10.09 -4.50 -11.08
CA ILE A 164 -8.90 -3.87 -11.67
C ILE A 164 -8.47 -4.64 -12.93
N MET A 165 -8.39 -5.97 -12.86
CA MET A 165 -8.00 -6.81 -14.00
C MET A 165 -9.04 -6.76 -15.13
N SER A 166 -10.33 -6.67 -14.82
CA SER A 166 -11.40 -6.56 -15.80
C SER A 166 -11.32 -5.25 -16.59
N VAL A 167 -11.06 -4.13 -15.92
CA VAL A 167 -10.81 -2.84 -16.58
C VAL A 167 -9.55 -2.89 -17.45
N LEU A 168 -8.48 -3.51 -16.96
CA LEU A 168 -7.20 -3.56 -17.67
C LEU A 168 -7.25 -4.42 -18.93
N TRP A 169 -7.86 -5.60 -18.87
CA TRP A 169 -7.69 -6.64 -19.89
C TRP A 169 -8.95 -6.98 -20.67
N ASN A 170 -10.14 -6.69 -20.12
CA ASN A 170 -11.42 -7.11 -20.71
C ASN A 170 -12.27 -5.94 -21.23
N ASP A 171 -11.74 -4.72 -21.24
CA ASP A 171 -12.44 -3.50 -21.67
C ASP A 171 -13.81 -3.27 -20.97
N VAL A 172 -13.94 -3.77 -19.74
CA VAL A 172 -15.14 -3.59 -18.92
C VAL A 172 -15.18 -2.13 -18.42
N SER A 173 -16.35 -1.52 -18.43
CA SER A 173 -16.54 -0.17 -17.88
C SER A 173 -16.24 -0.12 -16.38
N ALA A 174 -15.89 1.06 -15.86
CA ALA A 174 -15.66 1.24 -14.43
C ALA A 174 -16.91 0.90 -13.60
N GLU A 175 -18.09 1.25 -14.10
CA GLU A 175 -19.38 1.00 -13.46
C GLU A 175 -19.70 -0.49 -13.37
N ASP A 176 -19.54 -1.23 -14.47
CA ASP A 176 -19.80 -2.67 -14.49
C ASP A 176 -18.77 -3.42 -13.61
N ALA A 177 -17.48 -3.03 -13.70
CA ALA A 177 -16.42 -3.65 -12.92
C ALA A 177 -16.62 -3.48 -11.41
N ILE A 178 -17.07 -2.31 -10.94
CA ILE A 178 -17.35 -2.09 -9.51
C ILE A 178 -18.58 -2.86 -9.06
N GLY A 179 -19.64 -2.87 -9.89
CA GLY A 179 -20.86 -3.64 -9.60
C GLY A 179 -20.58 -5.13 -9.42
N LEU A 180 -19.75 -5.73 -10.28
CA LEU A 180 -19.33 -7.13 -10.14
C LEU A 180 -18.48 -7.37 -8.89
N THR A 181 -17.59 -6.43 -8.53
CA THR A 181 -16.71 -6.55 -7.36
C THR A 181 -17.47 -6.46 -6.04
N GLU A 182 -18.48 -5.60 -5.95
CA GLU A 182 -19.22 -5.36 -4.71
C GLU A 182 -20.39 -6.32 -4.50
N ALA A 183 -20.87 -6.97 -5.57
CA ALA A 183 -21.90 -8.01 -5.49
C ALA A 183 -21.37 -9.39 -5.08
N ALA A 184 -20.03 -9.62 -5.10
CA ALA A 184 -19.35 -10.87 -4.76
C ALA A 184 -19.01 -10.95 -3.26
#